data_5983ca1e7a742c295c707ecad4669c99
#
_entry.id   5983ca1e7a742c295c707ecad4669c99
#
_cell.length_a   1.000
_cell.length_b   1.000
_cell.length_c   1.000
_cell.angle_alpha   90.00
_cell.angle_beta   90.00
_cell.angle_gamma   90.00
#
_symmetry.space_group_name_H-M   'P 1'
#
loop_
_entity.id
_entity.type
_entity.pdbx_description
1 polymer ?
#
loop_
_entity_poly.entity_id
_entity_poly.type
_entity_poly.pdbx_seq_one_letter_code
_entity_poly.pdbx_strand_id
1 'polypeptide(L)'
;MELESTDKIAMVYETLNNIEIAISRLVERNVQVHSANDFLLSPWGMEKLDAACMVIIALGESVKTLDKLTEKKLFPTYPSIDWKKIMGARDIIAHHYFDVDAEEVSSIIKNDLEPLKKAIQFFKNQLFTDKND
;
A
#
# COMPACT_ATOMS: atom_id res chain seq x y z
N MET A 1 -16.35 0.03 -14.13
CA MET A 1 -17.04 0.16 -12.85
C MET A 1 -17.54 1.58 -12.69
N GLU A 2 -18.77 1.75 -12.27
CA GLU A 2 -19.34 3.07 -12.00
C GLU A 2 -19.51 3.28 -10.50
N LEU A 3 -19.27 4.51 -10.05
CA LEU A 3 -19.47 4.93 -8.67
C LEU A 3 -20.75 5.75 -8.61
N GLU A 4 -21.69 5.33 -7.79
CA GLU A 4 -23.07 5.83 -7.85
C GLU A 4 -23.32 7.13 -7.12
N SER A 5 -22.53 7.48 -6.12
CA SER A 5 -22.77 8.71 -5.35
C SER A 5 -21.55 9.60 -5.34
N THR A 6 -21.79 10.90 -5.26
CA THR A 6 -20.72 11.90 -5.17
C THR A 6 -19.85 11.70 -3.94
N ASP A 7 -20.47 11.35 -2.80
CA ASP A 7 -19.72 11.10 -1.57
C ASP A 7 -18.81 9.87 -1.71
N LYS A 8 -19.32 8.82 -2.32
CA LYS A 8 -18.54 7.61 -2.55
C LYS A 8 -17.38 7.86 -3.51
N ILE A 9 -17.62 8.63 -4.56
CA ILE A 9 -16.57 9.02 -5.52
C ILE A 9 -15.45 9.77 -4.80
N ALA A 10 -15.81 10.73 -3.95
CA ALA A 10 -14.84 11.50 -3.18
C ALA A 10 -14.04 10.61 -2.23
N MET A 11 -14.69 9.66 -1.57
CA MET A 11 -14.03 8.73 -0.64
C MET A 11 -13.06 7.79 -1.38
N VAL A 12 -13.45 7.30 -2.54
CA VAL A 12 -12.57 6.45 -3.37
C VAL A 12 -11.34 7.26 -3.82
N TYR A 13 -11.55 8.49 -4.28
CA TYR A 13 -10.45 9.35 -4.72
C TYR A 13 -9.47 9.60 -3.58
N GLU A 14 -9.99 9.98 -2.41
CA GLU A 14 -9.16 10.22 -1.24
C GLU A 14 -8.39 8.97 -0.82
N THR A 15 -9.04 7.80 -0.85
CA THR A 15 -8.39 6.54 -0.49
C THR A 15 -7.27 6.20 -1.45
N LEU A 16 -7.47 6.38 -2.76
CA LEU A 16 -6.42 6.19 -3.75
C LEU A 16 -5.23 7.11 -3.49
N ASN A 17 -5.49 8.37 -3.15
CA ASN A 17 -4.43 9.31 -2.80
C ASN A 17 -3.68 8.87 -1.55
N ASN A 18 -4.37 8.38 -0.53
CA ASN A 18 -3.75 7.91 0.70
C ASN A 18 -2.82 6.71 0.43
N ILE A 19 -3.23 5.81 -0.45
CA ILE A 19 -2.39 4.68 -0.86
C ILE A 19 -1.12 5.18 -1.55
N GLU A 20 -1.24 6.14 -2.45
CA GLU A 20 -0.08 6.73 -3.12
C GLU A 20 0.87 7.41 -2.14
N ILE A 21 0.32 8.12 -1.16
CA ILE A 21 1.13 8.77 -0.12
C ILE A 21 1.90 7.72 0.69
N ALA A 22 1.24 6.63 1.08
CA ALA A 22 1.89 5.56 1.82
C ALA A 22 3.03 4.94 1.03
N ILE A 23 2.80 4.66 -0.25
CA ILE A 23 3.83 4.12 -1.14
C ILE A 23 5.02 5.08 -1.21
N SER A 24 4.77 6.36 -1.44
CA SER A 24 5.83 7.37 -1.54
C SER A 24 6.66 7.46 -0.26
N ARG A 25 5.99 7.43 0.90
CA ARG A 25 6.69 7.45 2.19
C ARG A 25 7.59 6.25 2.37
N LEU A 26 7.10 5.06 2.01
CA LEU A 26 7.90 3.84 2.12
C LEU A 26 9.12 3.88 1.22
N VAL A 27 8.96 4.34 -0.01
CA VAL A 27 10.07 4.43 -0.97
C VAL A 27 11.07 5.48 -0.53
N GLU A 28 10.62 6.70 -0.25
CA GLU A 28 11.51 7.82 0.04
C GLU A 28 12.27 7.66 1.34
N ARG A 29 11.60 7.14 2.38
CA ARG A 29 12.22 6.97 3.70
C ARG A 29 13.22 5.83 3.76
N ASN A 30 13.16 4.90 2.81
CA ASN A 30 13.98 3.69 2.83
C ASN A 30 14.98 3.60 1.67
N VAL A 31 15.31 4.73 1.04
CA VAL A 31 16.26 4.75 -0.09
C VAL A 31 17.63 4.20 0.29
N GLN A 32 18.03 4.31 1.55
CA GLN A 32 19.32 3.82 2.03
C GLN A 32 19.23 2.43 2.66
N VAL A 33 18.05 1.82 2.66
CA VAL A 33 17.84 0.46 3.16
C VAL A 33 17.87 -0.47 1.95
N HIS A 34 18.92 -1.29 1.87
CA HIS A 34 19.12 -2.16 0.70
C HIS A 34 18.83 -3.63 1.01
N SER A 35 18.75 -4.00 2.29
CA SER A 35 18.49 -5.37 2.71
C SER A 35 17.89 -5.38 4.11
N ALA A 36 17.41 -6.56 4.53
CA ALA A 36 16.89 -6.74 5.87
C ALA A 36 17.93 -6.39 6.94
N ASN A 37 19.21 -6.67 6.68
CA ASN A 37 20.27 -6.36 7.62
C ASN A 37 20.39 -4.85 7.88
N ASP A 38 20.14 -4.02 6.90
CA ASP A 38 20.16 -2.57 7.09
C ASP A 38 19.10 -2.12 8.09
N PHE A 39 18.01 -2.86 8.21
CA PHE A 39 17.02 -2.61 9.26
C PHE A 39 17.47 -3.07 10.63
N LEU A 40 18.22 -4.17 10.71
CA LEU A 40 18.45 -4.88 11.96
C LEU A 40 19.75 -4.52 12.67
N LEU A 41 20.76 -4.02 11.94
CA LEU A 41 22.12 -3.91 12.46
C LEU A 41 22.46 -2.55 13.08
N SER A 42 21.51 -1.62 13.19
CA SER A 42 21.78 -0.33 13.81
C SER A 42 20.50 0.25 14.41
N PRO A 43 20.62 1.16 15.40
CA PRO A 43 19.45 1.90 15.89
C PRO A 43 18.74 2.67 14.78
N TRP A 44 19.48 3.26 13.86
CA TRP A 44 18.94 3.95 12.72
C TRP A 44 18.06 3.01 11.87
N GLY A 45 18.58 1.82 11.56
CA GLY A 45 17.85 0.84 10.78
C GLY A 45 16.59 0.35 11.47
N MET A 46 16.65 0.12 12.77
CA MET A 46 15.50 -0.33 13.55
C MET A 46 14.42 0.74 13.63
N GLU A 47 14.79 2.01 13.70
CA GLU A 47 13.81 3.10 13.61
C GLU A 47 13.15 3.15 12.24
N LYS A 48 13.91 2.89 11.18
CA LYS A 48 13.36 2.77 9.82
C LYS A 48 12.39 1.61 9.71
N LEU A 49 12.72 0.49 10.32
CA LEU A 49 11.84 -0.69 10.32
C LEU A 49 10.52 -0.39 11.03
N ASP A 50 10.57 0.21 12.21
CA ASP A 50 9.38 0.58 12.98
C ASP A 50 8.48 1.52 12.17
N ALA A 51 9.07 2.53 11.55
CA ALA A 51 8.32 3.47 10.73
C ALA A 51 7.72 2.77 9.49
N ALA A 52 8.48 1.89 8.85
CA ALA A 52 7.99 1.14 7.69
C ALA A 52 6.80 0.25 8.06
N CYS A 53 6.87 -0.43 9.20
CA CYS A 53 5.77 -1.27 9.68
C CYS A 53 4.50 -0.48 9.86
N MET A 54 4.58 0.70 10.48
CA MET A 54 3.41 1.56 10.68
C MET A 54 2.79 1.97 9.34
N VAL A 55 3.61 2.37 8.38
CA VAL A 55 3.11 2.80 7.07
C VAL A 55 2.53 1.63 6.28
N ILE A 56 3.14 0.45 6.38
CA ILE A 56 2.61 -0.76 5.72
C ILE A 56 1.23 -1.12 6.29
N ILE A 57 1.05 -1.00 7.62
CA ILE A 57 -0.27 -1.20 8.23
C ILE A 57 -1.29 -0.21 7.66
N ALA A 58 -0.93 1.06 7.60
CA ALA A 58 -1.80 2.10 7.05
C ALA A 58 -2.13 1.83 5.58
N LEU A 59 -1.14 1.39 4.80
CA LEU A 59 -1.32 1.01 3.40
C LEU A 59 -2.33 -0.13 3.29
N GLY A 60 -2.14 -1.19 4.05
CA GLY A 60 -3.04 -2.35 4.03
C GLY A 60 -4.47 -1.97 4.41
N GLU A 61 -4.64 -1.12 5.42
CA GLU A 61 -5.97 -0.65 5.82
C GLU A 61 -6.63 0.21 4.73
N SER A 62 -5.85 1.05 4.06
CA SER A 62 -6.38 1.86 2.95
C SER A 62 -6.80 0.99 1.77
N VAL A 63 -6.03 -0.07 1.48
CA VAL A 63 -6.38 -1.02 0.41
C VAL A 63 -7.67 -1.76 0.78
N LYS A 64 -7.84 -2.17 2.03
CA LYS A 64 -9.10 -2.77 2.50
C LYS A 64 -10.28 -1.80 2.32
N THR A 65 -10.08 -0.55 2.67
CA THR A 65 -11.12 0.48 2.53
C THR A 65 -11.51 0.64 1.07
N LEU A 66 -10.54 0.66 0.17
CA LEU A 66 -10.82 0.76 -1.26
C LEU A 66 -11.63 -0.43 -1.76
N ASP A 67 -11.26 -1.64 -1.34
CA ASP A 67 -12.00 -2.85 -1.71
C ASP A 67 -13.45 -2.77 -1.26
N LYS A 68 -13.67 -2.35 -0.02
CA LYS A 68 -15.01 -2.20 0.55
C LYS A 68 -15.82 -1.12 -0.19
N LEU A 69 -15.24 0.05 -0.42
CA LEU A 69 -15.91 1.15 -1.11
C LEU A 69 -16.33 0.77 -2.53
N THR A 70 -15.56 -0.08 -3.18
CA THR A 70 -15.85 -0.53 -4.54
C THR A 70 -16.57 -1.88 -4.57
N GLU A 71 -17.10 -2.32 -3.42
CA GLU A 71 -17.91 -3.53 -3.29
C GLU A 71 -17.21 -4.78 -3.83
N LYS A 72 -15.89 -4.83 -3.62
CA LYS A 72 -15.02 -5.93 -4.08
C LYS A 72 -15.00 -6.11 -5.61
N LYS A 73 -15.41 -5.08 -6.35
CA LYS A 73 -15.49 -5.15 -7.82
C LYS A 73 -14.26 -4.59 -8.52
N LEU A 74 -13.47 -3.74 -7.83
CA LEU A 74 -12.35 -3.06 -8.47
C LEU A 74 -11.14 -3.97 -8.65
N PHE A 75 -10.71 -4.65 -7.60
CA PHE A 75 -9.46 -5.43 -7.64
C PHE A 75 -9.49 -6.59 -8.63
N PRO A 76 -10.62 -7.28 -8.86
CA PRO A 76 -10.67 -8.30 -9.92
C PRO A 76 -10.35 -7.77 -11.30
N THR A 77 -10.48 -6.46 -11.54
CA THR A 77 -10.12 -5.85 -12.83
C THR A 77 -8.61 -5.69 -13.01
N TYR A 78 -7.82 -5.94 -11.96
CA TYR A 78 -6.36 -5.83 -12.00
C TYR A 78 -5.74 -7.02 -11.25
N PRO A 79 -5.84 -8.23 -11.80
CA PRO A 79 -5.53 -9.46 -11.07
C PRO A 79 -4.04 -9.76 -10.90
N SER A 80 -3.15 -8.99 -11.51
CA SER A 80 -1.71 -9.22 -11.39
C SER A 80 -1.14 -8.85 -10.02
N ILE A 81 -1.90 -8.13 -9.19
CA ILE A 81 -1.49 -7.77 -7.83
C ILE A 81 -2.08 -8.79 -6.85
N ASP A 82 -1.28 -9.20 -5.88
CA ASP A 82 -1.76 -10.02 -4.77
C ASP A 82 -2.41 -9.11 -3.72
N TRP A 83 -3.67 -8.74 -3.96
CA TRP A 83 -4.41 -7.82 -3.10
C TRP A 83 -4.61 -8.38 -1.69
N LYS A 84 -4.80 -9.68 -1.57
CA LYS A 84 -4.97 -10.33 -0.25
C LYS A 84 -3.73 -10.18 0.61
N LYS A 85 -2.56 -10.32 0.01
CA LYS A 85 -1.29 -10.15 0.72
C LYS A 85 -1.19 -8.74 1.30
N ILE A 86 -1.51 -7.73 0.49
CA ILE A 86 -1.43 -6.33 0.91
C ILE A 86 -2.44 -6.06 2.04
N MET A 87 -3.67 -6.50 1.86
CA MET A 87 -4.71 -6.32 2.88
C MET A 87 -4.40 -7.06 4.17
N GLY A 88 -3.67 -8.17 4.11
CA GLY A 88 -3.28 -8.97 5.26
C GLY A 88 -2.00 -8.52 5.96
N ALA A 89 -1.31 -7.53 5.44
CA ALA A 89 -0.02 -7.11 5.98
C ALA A 89 -0.09 -6.68 7.45
N ARG A 90 -1.19 -6.06 7.85
CA ARG A 90 -1.40 -5.67 9.24
C ARG A 90 -1.33 -6.87 10.18
N ASP A 91 -1.99 -7.96 9.81
CA ASP A 91 -2.03 -9.15 10.68
C ASP A 91 -0.65 -9.76 10.83
N ILE A 92 0.12 -9.81 9.77
CA ILE A 92 1.49 -10.32 9.81
C ILE A 92 2.34 -9.46 10.77
N ILE A 93 2.29 -8.16 10.63
CA ILE A 93 3.08 -7.25 11.46
C ILE A 93 2.58 -7.24 12.90
N ALA A 94 1.27 -7.16 13.12
CA ALA A 94 0.70 -7.07 14.46
C ALA A 94 0.94 -8.33 15.30
N HIS A 95 0.92 -9.51 14.67
CA HIS A 95 1.15 -10.77 15.37
C HIS A 95 2.61 -10.96 15.76
N HIS A 96 3.52 -10.24 15.14
CA HIS A 96 4.95 -10.39 15.35
C HIS A 96 5.61 -9.09 15.84
N TYR A 97 4.90 -8.37 16.72
CA TYR A 97 5.33 -7.03 17.15
C TYR A 97 6.79 -6.97 17.62
N PHE A 98 7.24 -7.95 18.41
CA PHE A 98 8.61 -8.01 18.89
C PHE A 98 9.56 -8.82 17.99
N ASP A 99 9.02 -9.43 16.95
CA ASP A 99 9.78 -10.33 16.07
C ASP A 99 9.31 -10.12 14.63
N VAL A 100 9.31 -8.85 14.20
CA VAL A 100 8.90 -8.48 12.85
C VAL A 100 9.88 -9.06 11.85
N ASP A 101 9.37 -9.71 10.81
CA ASP A 101 10.17 -10.26 9.75
C ASP A 101 10.70 -9.14 8.83
N ALA A 102 11.93 -8.71 9.10
CA ALA A 102 12.57 -7.65 8.32
C ALA A 102 12.79 -8.04 6.85
N GLU A 103 12.96 -9.34 6.58
CA GLU A 103 13.06 -9.84 5.19
C GLU A 103 11.75 -9.58 4.45
N GLU A 104 10.61 -9.86 5.09
CA GLU A 104 9.31 -9.62 4.49
C GLU A 104 9.06 -8.14 4.25
N VAL A 105 9.40 -7.28 5.22
CA VAL A 105 9.27 -5.83 5.07
C VAL A 105 10.14 -5.33 3.92
N SER A 106 11.39 -5.78 3.86
CA SER A 106 12.31 -5.41 2.78
C SER A 106 11.78 -5.86 1.43
N SER A 107 11.23 -7.07 1.36
CA SER A 107 10.64 -7.62 0.13
C SER A 107 9.45 -6.79 -0.35
N ILE A 108 8.57 -6.39 0.56
CA ILE A 108 7.43 -5.55 0.22
C ILE A 108 7.92 -4.25 -0.41
N ILE A 109 8.88 -3.59 0.21
CA ILE A 109 9.37 -2.28 -0.27
C ILE A 109 10.06 -2.43 -1.63
N LYS A 110 10.85 -3.49 -1.82
CA LYS A 110 11.61 -3.66 -3.06
C LYS A 110 10.79 -4.19 -4.22
N ASN A 111 9.85 -5.09 -3.95
CA ASN A 111 9.20 -5.86 -5.00
C ASN A 111 7.74 -5.52 -5.21
N ASP A 112 7.03 -5.08 -4.17
CA ASP A 112 5.58 -4.97 -4.24
C ASP A 112 5.09 -3.53 -4.48
N LEU A 113 5.87 -2.53 -4.09
CA LEU A 113 5.40 -1.14 -4.13
C LEU A 113 5.29 -0.57 -5.54
N GLU A 114 6.26 -0.85 -6.41
CA GLU A 114 6.22 -0.31 -7.78
C GLU A 114 5.05 -0.87 -8.58
N PRO A 115 4.81 -2.20 -8.57
CA PRO A 115 3.62 -2.74 -9.24
C PRO A 115 2.32 -2.18 -8.64
N LEU A 116 2.26 -2.03 -7.32
CA LEU A 116 1.08 -1.47 -6.66
C LEU A 116 0.85 -0.02 -7.09
N LYS A 117 1.90 0.78 -7.14
CA LYS A 117 1.82 2.17 -7.60
C LYS A 117 1.21 2.25 -9.00
N LYS A 118 1.67 1.38 -9.89
CA LYS A 118 1.14 1.33 -11.27
C LYS A 118 -0.33 0.96 -11.28
N ALA A 119 -0.75 0.01 -10.45
CA ALA A 119 -2.15 -0.37 -10.36
C ALA A 119 -3.01 0.80 -9.86
N ILE A 120 -2.55 1.52 -8.85
CA ILE A 120 -3.28 2.66 -8.29
C ILE A 120 -3.40 3.78 -9.33
N GLN A 121 -2.34 4.06 -10.06
CA GLN A 121 -2.37 5.04 -11.13
C GLN A 121 -3.35 4.64 -12.23
N PHE A 122 -3.38 3.36 -12.59
CA PHE A 122 -4.35 2.83 -13.54
C PHE A 122 -5.78 3.06 -13.06
N PHE A 123 -6.08 2.75 -11.80
CA PHE A 123 -7.41 2.98 -11.24
C PHE A 123 -7.80 4.46 -11.25
N LYS A 124 -6.87 5.34 -10.88
CA LYS A 124 -7.14 6.78 -10.90
C LYS A 124 -7.48 7.26 -12.31
N ASN A 125 -6.72 6.80 -13.29
CA ASN A 125 -6.97 7.16 -14.69
C ASN A 125 -8.32 6.64 -15.16
N GLN A 126 -8.65 5.41 -14.78
CA GLN A 126 -9.90 4.79 -15.22
C GLN A 126 -11.13 5.41 -14.59
N LEU A 127 -11.06 5.76 -13.30
CA LEU A 127 -12.20 6.26 -12.55
C LEU A 127 -12.35 7.79 -12.58
N PHE A 128 -11.25 8.51 -12.77
CA PHE A 128 -11.23 9.97 -12.59
C PHE A 128 -10.64 10.75 -13.75
N THR A 129 -10.16 10.09 -14.81
CA THR A 129 -9.73 10.83 -16.00
C THR A 129 -10.94 11.52 -16.60
N ASP A 130 -10.77 12.78 -16.96
CA ASP A 130 -11.80 13.54 -17.62
C ASP A 130 -12.05 12.96 -19.01
N LYS A 131 -13.23 12.41 -19.20
CA LYS A 131 -13.61 11.76 -20.45
C LYS A 131 -14.10 12.73 -21.51
N ASN A 132 -14.20 13.99 -21.16
CA ASN A 132 -14.59 15.03 -22.13
C ASN A 132 -13.41 15.56 -22.93
N ASP A 133 -12.26 15.17 -22.54
CA ASP A 133 -11.03 15.56 -23.22
C ASP A 133 -10.88 14.86 -24.56
#